data_88ffb40ab192acca11314f034148ba96
#
_entry.id   88ffb40ab192acca11314f034148ba96
#
_cell.length_a   1.000
_cell.length_b   1.000
_cell.length_c   1.000
_cell.angle_alpha   90.00
_cell.angle_beta   90.00
_cell.angle_gamma   90.00
#
_symmetry.space_group_name_H-M   'P 1'
#
loop_
_entity.id
_entity.type
_entity.pdbx_description
1 polymer ?
#
loop_
_entity_poly.entity_id
_entity_poly.type
_entity_poly.pdbx_seq_one_letter_code
_entity_poly.pdbx_strand_id
1 'polypeptide(L)'
;VNRHKFLARGAAVSTAAALLLGVAGMAMADQNHGDQDVDVNVGITEVVDGGVLAMSVAGTATALTEDGSTPAVRQFKGTLPTVTVTDTRSPDEIPAGAGWYVLGTSTDFVGGAGQPAISASHLGWAPRVIDGGGSGQVTEGDRVDTSMDSGSNAVGLVDQELLALTQDSGAIASEGQWTANADLFLRTPATVAPGNYVAKLTLSLFE
;
A
#
# COMPACT_ATOMS: atom_id res chain seq x y z
N VAL A 1 36.66 32.97 -28.29
CA VAL A 1 36.35 32.86 -29.72
C VAL A 1 36.39 31.38 -30.10
N ASN A 2 35.26 30.68 -30.16
CA ASN A 2 35.13 29.49 -30.99
C ASN A 2 33.65 29.26 -31.30
N ARG A 3 33.36 29.39 -32.59
CA ARG A 3 32.04 29.15 -33.17
C ARG A 3 31.92 27.67 -33.49
N HIS A 4 30.95 26.98 -32.95
CA HIS A 4 30.54 25.66 -33.48
C HIS A 4 29.38 25.83 -34.46
N LYS A 5 29.66 25.41 -35.69
CA LYS A 5 28.74 25.41 -36.84
C LYS A 5 27.83 24.20 -36.75
N PHE A 6 26.55 24.44 -36.78
CA PHE A 6 25.55 23.39 -37.04
C PHE A 6 25.56 23.01 -38.50
N LEU A 7 25.80 21.75 -38.83
CA LEU A 7 25.66 21.15 -40.14
C LEU A 7 24.26 20.56 -40.30
N ALA A 8 23.42 21.21 -41.07
CA ALA A 8 22.18 20.65 -41.58
C ALA A 8 22.48 19.58 -42.63
N ARG A 9 22.01 18.37 -42.45
CA ARG A 9 22.03 17.33 -43.46
C ARG A 9 20.75 17.41 -44.29
N GLY A 10 20.85 17.99 -45.48
CA GLY A 10 19.83 17.93 -46.52
C GLY A 10 19.85 16.56 -47.18
N ALA A 11 18.70 15.92 -47.31
CA ALA A 11 18.50 14.73 -48.11
C ALA A 11 18.39 15.14 -49.59
N ALA A 12 19.32 14.70 -50.41
CA ALA A 12 19.25 14.87 -51.86
C ALA A 12 18.45 13.71 -52.48
N VAL A 13 17.34 14.06 -53.13
CA VAL A 13 16.55 13.13 -53.97
C VAL A 13 17.23 13.12 -55.35
N SER A 14 17.82 12.01 -55.73
CA SER A 14 18.32 11.77 -57.09
C SER A 14 17.30 10.94 -57.87
N THR A 15 16.65 11.60 -58.84
CA THR A 15 15.83 10.94 -59.89
C THR A 15 16.72 10.33 -60.93
N ALA A 16 16.76 9.01 -61.04
CA ALA A 16 17.33 8.32 -62.18
C ALA A 16 16.20 7.76 -63.03
N ALA A 17 15.98 8.32 -64.21
CA ALA A 17 15.06 7.77 -65.18
C ALA A 17 15.83 6.71 -66.03
N ALA A 18 15.39 5.47 -66.01
CA ALA A 18 15.76 4.41 -66.88
C ALA A 18 14.51 3.88 -67.60
N LEU A 19 14.45 4.17 -68.90
CA LEU A 19 13.52 3.61 -69.89
C LEU A 19 13.95 2.20 -70.20
N LEU A 20 13.18 1.19 -69.88
CA LEU A 20 13.23 -0.16 -70.48
C LEU A 20 11.83 -0.57 -70.89
N LEU A 21 11.68 -0.74 -72.21
CA LEU A 21 10.48 -1.27 -72.84
C LEU A 21 10.38 -2.79 -72.61
N GLY A 22 9.20 -3.24 -72.23
CA GLY A 22 8.76 -4.58 -72.60
C GLY A 22 8.48 -5.50 -71.40
N VAL A 23 7.25 -5.85 -71.33
CA VAL A 23 6.47 -6.99 -70.85
C VAL A 23 5.37 -6.54 -69.86
N ALA A 24 4.13 -6.70 -70.34
CA ALA A 24 2.94 -6.46 -69.54
C ALA A 24 2.87 -7.44 -68.37
N GLY A 25 3.29 -7.00 -67.19
CA GLY A 25 2.92 -7.59 -65.93
C GLY A 25 2.14 -6.50 -65.19
N MET A 26 0.90 -6.81 -64.78
CA MET A 26 0.12 -5.91 -63.94
C MET A 26 0.89 -5.70 -62.64
N ALA A 27 1.66 -4.63 -62.55
CA ALA A 27 2.16 -4.10 -61.28
C ALA A 27 0.91 -3.54 -60.57
N MET A 28 0.43 -4.22 -59.57
CA MET A 28 -0.45 -3.65 -58.58
C MET A 28 0.40 -2.55 -57.91
N ALA A 29 0.14 -1.32 -58.29
CA ALA A 29 0.67 -0.19 -57.53
C ALA A 29 0.07 -0.25 -56.17
N ASP A 30 0.92 -0.44 -55.19
CA ASP A 30 0.56 -0.34 -53.77
C ASP A 30 0.11 1.11 -53.53
N GLN A 31 -1.21 1.32 -53.44
CA GLN A 31 -1.78 2.64 -53.19
C GLN A 31 -1.75 2.89 -51.71
N ASN A 32 -0.87 3.73 -51.23
CA ASN A 32 -0.95 4.27 -49.87
C ASN A 32 -2.23 5.10 -49.76
N HIS A 33 -3.17 4.64 -48.91
CA HIS A 33 -4.47 5.29 -48.70
C HIS A 33 -4.44 6.34 -47.60
N GLY A 34 -3.30 6.77 -47.15
CA GLY A 34 -3.09 7.87 -46.19
C GLY A 34 -2.26 7.43 -45.00
N ASP A 35 -1.37 8.30 -44.59
CA ASP A 35 -0.58 8.15 -43.37
C ASP A 35 -1.35 8.83 -42.21
N GLN A 36 -1.31 8.24 -41.03
CA GLN A 36 -1.85 8.82 -39.83
C GLN A 36 -0.72 8.88 -38.81
N ASP A 37 -0.44 10.08 -38.34
CA ASP A 37 0.54 10.30 -37.27
C ASP A 37 -0.14 10.14 -35.89
N VAL A 38 0.51 9.43 -35.01
CA VAL A 38 0.10 9.29 -33.62
C VAL A 38 1.20 9.82 -32.72
N ASP A 39 0.91 10.88 -32.02
CA ASP A 39 1.83 11.43 -31.01
C ASP A 39 1.91 10.51 -29.80
N VAL A 40 3.09 9.94 -29.55
CA VAL A 40 3.36 9.15 -28.36
C VAL A 40 4.16 10.01 -27.40
N ASN A 41 3.50 10.42 -26.30
CA ASN A 41 4.13 11.20 -25.25
C ASN A 41 4.44 10.28 -24.06
N VAL A 42 5.67 10.31 -23.57
CA VAL A 42 6.09 9.67 -22.32
C VAL A 42 6.60 10.75 -21.37
N GLY A 43 5.98 10.85 -20.21
CA GLY A 43 6.50 11.65 -19.10
C GLY A 43 7.45 10.78 -18.29
N ILE A 44 8.74 11.08 -18.32
CA ILE A 44 9.71 10.45 -17.41
C ILE A 44 9.86 11.39 -16.23
N THR A 45 9.33 10.99 -15.07
CA THR A 45 9.57 11.71 -13.82
C THR A 45 11.01 11.49 -13.39
N GLU A 46 11.63 12.56 -12.89
CA GLU A 46 12.94 12.49 -12.26
C GLU A 46 12.89 11.46 -11.11
N VAL A 47 13.80 10.49 -11.14
CA VAL A 47 14.04 9.62 -10.00
C VAL A 47 14.77 10.49 -8.98
N VAL A 48 14.11 10.84 -7.89
CA VAL A 48 14.77 11.51 -6.76
C VAL A 48 15.76 10.49 -6.21
N ASP A 49 17.04 10.78 -6.33
CA ASP A 49 18.11 10.00 -5.70
C ASP A 49 17.97 10.16 -4.18
N GLY A 50 17.36 9.17 -3.55
CA GLY A 50 17.17 9.12 -2.11
C GLY A 50 16.27 7.93 -1.75
N GLY A 51 16.60 7.23 -0.67
CA GLY A 51 15.75 6.19 -0.14
C GLY A 51 14.46 6.74 0.48
N VAL A 52 13.48 5.89 0.68
CA VAL A 52 12.19 6.24 1.27
C VAL A 52 11.81 5.25 2.37
N LEU A 53 11.18 5.79 3.41
CA LEU A 53 10.42 4.99 4.37
C LEU A 53 8.96 4.94 3.90
N ALA A 54 8.43 3.75 3.68
CA ALA A 54 7.09 3.56 3.11
C ALA A 54 6.36 2.39 3.76
N MET A 55 5.02 2.44 3.69
CA MET A 55 4.16 1.36 4.16
C MET A 55 3.22 0.91 3.04
N SER A 56 3.00 -0.39 2.97
CA SER A 56 1.98 -0.99 2.12
C SER A 56 1.18 -2.05 2.89
N VAL A 57 -0.03 -2.34 2.40
CA VAL A 57 -0.91 -3.34 3.00
C VAL A 57 -1.35 -4.32 1.92
N ALA A 58 -1.25 -5.62 2.18
CA ALA A 58 -1.50 -6.69 1.21
C ALA A 58 -2.96 -6.82 0.76
N GLY A 59 -3.88 -6.07 1.36
CA GLY A 59 -5.30 -6.08 0.99
C GLY A 59 -6.03 -4.85 1.50
N THR A 60 -7.18 -4.57 0.91
CA THR A 60 -8.02 -3.39 1.24
C THR A 60 -9.21 -3.71 2.13
N ALA A 61 -9.42 -4.99 2.46
CA ALA A 61 -10.53 -5.44 3.30
C ALA A 61 -10.20 -6.74 4.02
N THR A 62 -10.85 -6.94 5.17
CA THR A 62 -10.91 -8.20 5.87
C THR A 62 -12.33 -8.44 6.38
N ALA A 63 -12.71 -9.70 6.51
CA ALA A 63 -14.01 -10.09 7.07
C ALA A 63 -13.80 -10.69 8.46
N LEU A 64 -14.66 -10.32 9.39
CA LEU A 64 -14.73 -10.95 10.70
C LEU A 64 -15.83 -12.02 10.67
N THR A 65 -15.50 -13.24 11.11
CA THR A 65 -16.43 -14.37 11.20
C THR A 65 -16.73 -14.70 12.65
N GLU A 66 -17.96 -15.11 12.92
CA GLU A 66 -18.38 -15.44 14.30
C GLU A 66 -17.61 -16.67 14.81
N ASP A 67 -16.91 -16.47 15.92
CA ASP A 67 -16.12 -17.49 16.58
C ASP A 67 -15.96 -17.17 18.08
N GLY A 68 -16.40 -18.08 18.95
CA GLY A 68 -16.28 -17.94 20.40
C GLY A 68 -17.41 -17.13 21.06
N SER A 69 -18.57 -16.97 20.41
CA SER A 69 -19.76 -16.35 21.02
C SER A 69 -20.28 -17.13 22.23
N THR A 70 -20.84 -16.38 23.17
CA THR A 70 -21.54 -16.89 24.37
C THR A 70 -23.00 -16.40 24.37
N PRO A 71 -23.87 -16.87 25.26
CA PRO A 71 -25.23 -16.35 25.37
C PRO A 71 -25.32 -14.85 25.66
N ALA A 72 -24.28 -14.24 26.27
CA ALA A 72 -24.27 -12.82 26.63
C ALA A 72 -23.47 -11.94 25.65
N VAL A 73 -22.47 -12.51 24.99
CA VAL A 73 -21.51 -11.77 24.14
C VAL A 73 -21.35 -12.49 22.80
N ARG A 74 -21.54 -11.77 21.71
CA ARG A 74 -21.16 -12.23 20.39
C ARG A 74 -19.72 -11.84 20.09
N GLN A 75 -18.96 -12.77 19.56
CA GLN A 75 -17.56 -12.55 19.18
C GLN A 75 -17.33 -12.91 17.71
N PHE A 76 -16.62 -12.03 17.03
CA PHE A 76 -16.22 -12.21 15.64
C PHE A 76 -14.72 -12.04 15.54
N LYS A 77 -14.05 -12.88 14.75
CA LYS A 77 -12.59 -12.88 14.58
C LYS A 77 -12.19 -12.76 13.11
N GLY A 78 -11.04 -12.18 12.87
CA GLY A 78 -10.41 -12.08 11.57
C GLY A 78 -8.94 -11.71 11.71
N THR A 79 -8.27 -11.51 10.61
CA THR A 79 -6.86 -11.12 10.61
C THR A 79 -6.68 -9.87 9.76
N LEU A 80 -5.93 -8.90 10.26
CA LEU A 80 -5.50 -7.74 9.50
C LEU A 80 -4.63 -8.22 8.33
N PRO A 81 -4.88 -7.76 7.08
CA PRO A 81 -3.97 -8.03 5.97
C PRO A 81 -2.54 -7.60 6.32
N THR A 82 -1.57 -8.36 5.86
CA THR A 82 -0.16 -8.10 6.14
C THR A 82 0.22 -6.67 5.78
N VAL A 83 0.81 -5.98 6.76
CA VAL A 83 1.39 -4.65 6.63
C VAL A 83 2.88 -4.84 6.41
N THR A 84 3.41 -4.18 5.39
CA THR A 84 4.83 -4.17 5.07
C THR A 84 5.36 -2.76 5.25
N VAL A 85 6.37 -2.59 6.08
CA VAL A 85 7.19 -1.38 6.17
C VAL A 85 8.45 -1.63 5.37
N THR A 86 8.79 -0.72 4.46
CA THR A 86 9.99 -0.77 3.63
C THR A 86 10.78 0.50 3.85
N ASP A 87 12.06 0.38 4.13
CA ASP A 87 13.01 1.49 4.23
C ASP A 87 14.16 1.24 3.26
N THR A 88 14.24 2.05 2.23
CA THR A 88 15.30 1.97 1.21
C THR A 88 16.37 3.03 1.39
N ARG A 89 16.29 3.82 2.48
CA ARG A 89 17.27 4.84 2.81
C ARG A 89 18.59 4.20 3.20
N SER A 90 19.68 4.86 2.82
CA SER A 90 20.99 4.54 3.39
C SER A 90 21.08 5.01 4.86
N PRO A 91 21.97 4.44 5.68
CA PRO A 91 22.14 4.89 7.07
C PRO A 91 22.41 6.39 7.22
N ASP A 92 23.07 7.01 6.23
CA ASP A 92 23.38 8.45 6.23
C ASP A 92 22.15 9.34 5.92
N GLU A 93 21.09 8.76 5.35
CA GLU A 93 19.82 9.45 5.07
C GLU A 93 18.85 9.37 6.24
N ILE A 94 19.10 8.50 7.21
CA ILE A 94 18.25 8.31 8.38
C ILE A 94 18.74 9.22 9.49
N PRO A 95 17.88 10.10 10.07
CA PRO A 95 18.27 10.94 11.19
C PRO A 95 18.77 10.08 12.38
N ALA A 96 19.82 10.52 13.03
CA ALA A 96 20.39 9.80 14.16
C ALA A 96 19.35 9.62 15.28
N GLY A 97 19.10 8.38 15.68
CA GLY A 97 18.12 8.01 16.71
C GLY A 97 16.67 8.07 16.23
N ALA A 98 16.43 8.21 14.93
CA ALA A 98 15.08 8.06 14.38
C ALA A 98 14.66 6.60 14.41
N GLY A 99 13.42 6.35 14.80
CA GLY A 99 12.75 5.07 14.71
C GLY A 99 11.43 5.25 13.96
N TRP A 100 10.86 4.17 13.46
CA TRP A 100 9.53 4.22 12.86
C TRP A 100 8.51 3.44 13.71
N TYR A 101 7.25 3.84 13.59
CA TYR A 101 6.15 3.11 14.20
C TYR A 101 4.88 3.18 13.35
N VAL A 102 4.10 2.10 13.40
CA VAL A 102 2.80 1.99 12.73
C VAL A 102 1.70 1.98 13.77
N LEU A 103 0.78 2.93 13.64
CA LEU A 103 -0.41 3.03 14.48
C LEU A 103 -1.67 2.65 13.68
N GLY A 104 -2.68 2.14 14.38
CA GLY A 104 -3.99 1.86 13.82
C GLY A 104 -5.11 2.45 14.66
N THR A 105 -6.18 2.91 14.00
CA THR A 105 -7.42 3.37 14.62
C THR A 105 -8.62 2.96 13.78
N SER A 106 -9.78 2.72 14.40
CA SER A 106 -11.00 2.31 13.72
C SER A 106 -12.09 3.36 13.85
N THR A 107 -12.93 3.47 12.82
CA THR A 107 -14.24 4.11 12.96
C THR A 107 -15.23 3.17 13.62
N ASP A 108 -16.36 3.70 14.07
CA ASP A 108 -17.50 2.89 14.45
C ASP A 108 -17.98 2.01 13.29
N PHE A 109 -18.56 0.84 13.61
CA PHE A 109 -19.17 -0.03 12.64
C PHE A 109 -20.59 0.43 12.33
N VAL A 110 -20.82 0.80 11.09
CA VAL A 110 -22.12 1.28 10.61
C VAL A 110 -22.91 0.15 9.97
N GLY A 111 -24.13 -0.04 10.38
CA GLY A 111 -25.05 -1.03 9.83
C GLY A 111 -25.67 -0.57 8.52
N GLY A 112 -25.72 -1.46 7.51
CA GLY A 112 -26.20 -1.15 6.17
C GLY A 112 -27.71 -0.87 6.04
N ALA A 113 -28.51 -1.19 7.05
CA ALA A 113 -29.97 -0.99 7.08
C ALA A 113 -30.45 -0.07 8.21
N GLY A 114 -29.60 0.83 8.68
CA GLY A 114 -29.94 1.81 9.72
C GLY A 114 -29.94 1.26 11.13
N GLN A 115 -29.28 0.11 11.36
CA GLN A 115 -29.06 -0.39 12.71
C GLN A 115 -28.20 0.61 13.52
N PRO A 116 -28.35 0.65 14.86
CA PRO A 116 -27.43 1.40 15.72
C PRO A 116 -25.98 1.02 15.44
N ALA A 117 -25.11 2.00 15.39
CA ALA A 117 -23.67 1.75 15.20
C ALA A 117 -23.09 0.96 16.38
N ILE A 118 -22.07 0.14 16.09
CA ILE A 118 -21.26 -0.53 17.11
C ILE A 118 -19.99 0.31 17.25
N SER A 119 -19.71 0.79 18.46
CA SER A 119 -18.54 1.63 18.71
C SER A 119 -17.22 0.91 18.38
N ALA A 120 -16.23 1.64 17.90
CA ALA A 120 -14.87 1.16 17.69
C ALA A 120 -14.24 0.59 18.97
N SER A 121 -14.73 0.98 20.15
CA SER A 121 -14.32 0.40 21.44
C SER A 121 -14.61 -1.09 21.56
N HIS A 122 -15.49 -1.63 20.72
CA HIS A 122 -15.80 -3.05 20.64
C HIS A 122 -14.83 -3.85 19.77
N LEU A 123 -13.96 -3.20 18.99
CA LEU A 123 -12.93 -3.84 18.19
C LEU A 123 -11.61 -3.82 18.94
N GLY A 124 -11.06 -4.99 19.21
CA GLY A 124 -9.73 -5.17 19.74
C GLY A 124 -8.80 -5.81 18.72
N TRP A 125 -7.53 -5.78 18.99
CA TRP A 125 -6.53 -6.49 18.22
C TRP A 125 -5.39 -7.07 19.07
N ALA A 126 -4.72 -8.07 18.53
CA ALA A 126 -3.46 -8.61 19.04
C ALA A 126 -2.40 -8.49 17.92
N PRO A 127 -1.56 -7.48 17.97
CA PRO A 127 -0.46 -7.29 17.02
C PRO A 127 0.51 -8.46 17.02
N ARG A 128 1.16 -8.67 15.87
CA ARG A 128 2.19 -9.70 15.70
C ARG A 128 3.15 -9.29 14.59
N VAL A 129 4.44 -9.32 14.88
CA VAL A 129 5.49 -9.25 13.87
C VAL A 129 5.57 -10.60 13.16
N ILE A 130 5.48 -10.60 11.82
CA ILE A 130 5.59 -11.80 10.98
C ILE A 130 7.06 -11.99 10.60
N ASP A 131 7.69 -10.91 10.13
CA ASP A 131 9.10 -10.85 9.82
C ASP A 131 9.67 -9.56 10.42
N GLY A 132 10.46 -9.68 11.45
CA GLY A 132 11.11 -8.59 12.17
C GLY A 132 12.55 -8.34 11.73
N GLY A 133 13.00 -9.01 10.66
CA GLY A 133 14.39 -9.00 10.23
C GLY A 133 15.32 -9.83 11.12
N GLY A 134 16.59 -9.84 10.78
CA GLY A 134 17.61 -10.62 11.50
C GLY A 134 18.07 -10.02 12.82
N SER A 135 17.88 -8.72 13.02
CA SER A 135 18.31 -7.98 14.24
C SER A 135 17.41 -8.22 15.45
N GLY A 136 16.13 -8.54 15.23
CA GLY A 136 15.12 -8.63 16.28
C GLY A 136 14.80 -7.28 16.95
N GLN A 137 15.07 -6.16 16.28
CA GLN A 137 14.80 -4.81 16.80
C GLN A 137 13.40 -4.28 16.44
N VAL A 138 12.69 -4.98 15.55
CA VAL A 138 11.28 -4.67 15.27
C VAL A 138 10.42 -5.46 16.24
N THR A 139 9.53 -4.76 16.95
CA THR A 139 8.65 -5.35 17.94
C THR A 139 7.19 -4.99 17.66
N GLU A 140 6.29 -5.89 18.04
CA GLU A 140 4.85 -5.65 18.02
C GLU A 140 4.39 -4.75 19.17
N GLY A 141 3.23 -4.10 18.97
CA GLY A 141 2.52 -3.40 20.03
C GLY A 141 1.82 -4.35 20.99
N ASP A 142 1.35 -3.81 22.10
CA ASP A 142 0.58 -4.55 23.07
C ASP A 142 -0.79 -4.97 22.49
N ARG A 143 -1.35 -6.03 23.06
CA ARG A 143 -2.73 -6.41 22.80
C ARG A 143 -3.68 -5.32 23.33
N VAL A 144 -4.61 -4.89 22.50
CA VAL A 144 -5.71 -3.99 22.88
C VAL A 144 -7.00 -4.78 22.98
N ASP A 145 -7.57 -4.83 24.16
CA ASP A 145 -8.83 -5.53 24.43
C ASP A 145 -10.04 -4.61 24.17
N THR A 146 -11.21 -5.22 24.05
CA THR A 146 -12.45 -4.48 23.77
C THR A 146 -13.04 -3.90 25.06
N SER A 147 -13.93 -2.91 24.95
CA SER A 147 -14.70 -2.38 26.07
C SER A 147 -15.62 -3.40 26.75
N MET A 148 -15.78 -4.60 26.16
CA MET A 148 -16.50 -5.74 26.77
C MET A 148 -15.58 -6.58 27.66
N ASP A 149 -14.31 -6.33 27.66
CA ASP A 149 -13.31 -6.97 28.50
C ASP A 149 -13.04 -6.13 29.77
N SER A 150 -12.08 -6.56 30.56
CA SER A 150 -11.65 -5.84 31.77
C SER A 150 -10.13 -5.65 31.75
N GLY A 151 -9.67 -4.56 32.33
CA GLY A 151 -8.26 -4.22 32.40
C GLY A 151 -7.96 -2.84 31.82
N SER A 152 -6.72 -2.39 31.94
CA SER A 152 -6.28 -1.08 31.44
C SER A 152 -6.26 -0.96 29.93
N ASN A 153 -6.10 -2.09 29.21
CA ASN A 153 -6.07 -2.15 27.76
C ASN A 153 -7.45 -2.45 27.12
N ALA A 154 -8.53 -2.43 27.91
CA ALA A 154 -9.89 -2.68 27.45
C ALA A 154 -10.53 -1.41 26.87
N VAL A 155 -9.85 -0.80 25.90
CA VAL A 155 -10.22 0.49 25.28
C VAL A 155 -10.73 0.36 23.85
N GLY A 156 -10.40 -0.73 23.18
CA GLY A 156 -10.66 -0.92 21.75
C GLY A 156 -9.85 0.00 20.87
N LEU A 157 -10.09 -0.04 19.58
CA LEU A 157 -9.34 0.74 18.59
C LEU A 157 -9.96 2.13 18.33
N VAL A 158 -10.38 2.83 19.40
CA VAL A 158 -10.98 4.17 19.33
C VAL A 158 -9.89 5.22 19.05
N ASP A 159 -8.78 5.11 19.75
CA ASP A 159 -7.61 5.96 19.60
C ASP A 159 -6.53 5.25 18.74
N GLN A 160 -5.37 5.89 18.60
CA GLN A 160 -4.26 5.32 17.88
C GLN A 160 -3.53 4.29 18.74
N GLU A 161 -3.52 3.06 18.29
CA GLU A 161 -2.91 1.92 18.97
C GLU A 161 -1.75 1.36 18.17
N LEU A 162 -0.69 0.90 18.85
CA LEU A 162 0.55 0.48 18.23
C LEU A 162 0.42 -0.90 17.56
N LEU A 163 0.72 -1.00 16.26
CA LEU A 163 0.87 -2.27 15.55
C LEU A 163 2.29 -2.82 15.65
N ALA A 164 3.28 -2.03 15.26
CA ALA A 164 4.69 -2.40 15.29
C ALA A 164 5.59 -1.16 15.31
N LEU A 165 6.82 -1.31 15.81
CA LEU A 165 7.81 -0.24 15.86
C LEU A 165 9.24 -0.78 15.77
N THR A 166 10.18 0.10 15.43
CA THR A 166 11.59 0.04 15.82
C THR A 166 12.01 1.37 16.45
N GLN A 167 12.95 1.33 17.38
CA GLN A 167 13.49 2.53 18.03
C GLN A 167 14.69 3.12 17.29
N ASP A 168 15.31 2.37 16.39
CA ASP A 168 16.50 2.79 15.64
C ASP A 168 16.45 2.23 14.21
N SER A 169 15.94 3.07 13.30
CA SER A 169 15.87 2.75 11.87
C SER A 169 17.26 2.61 11.25
N GLY A 170 18.23 3.39 11.71
CA GLY A 170 19.61 3.35 11.21
C GLY A 170 20.29 2.03 11.49
N ALA A 171 20.06 1.44 12.67
CA ALA A 171 20.63 0.15 13.06
C ALA A 171 20.13 -1.03 12.21
N ILE A 172 18.92 -0.91 11.63
CA ILE A 172 18.27 -1.97 10.85
C ILE A 172 18.14 -1.64 9.36
N ALA A 173 18.71 -0.52 8.91
CA ALA A 173 18.57 -0.04 7.52
C ALA A 173 18.98 -1.09 6.47
N SER A 174 19.98 -1.93 6.76
CA SER A 174 20.44 -2.98 5.86
C SER A 174 19.43 -4.12 5.64
N GLU A 175 18.41 -4.25 6.49
CA GLU A 175 17.35 -5.25 6.37
C GLU A 175 16.29 -4.84 5.36
N GLY A 176 15.99 -3.55 5.30
CA GLY A 176 15.19 -2.89 4.27
C GLY A 176 13.70 -3.15 4.29
N GLN A 177 13.21 -4.21 4.94
CA GLN A 177 11.79 -4.56 4.92
C GLN A 177 11.39 -5.39 6.14
N TRP A 178 10.19 -5.11 6.68
CA TRP A 178 9.58 -5.83 7.82
C TRP A 178 8.09 -6.01 7.60
N THR A 179 7.53 -7.07 8.18
CA THR A 179 6.11 -7.36 8.04
C THR A 179 5.44 -7.64 9.37
N ALA A 180 4.23 -7.11 9.52
CA ALA A 180 3.39 -7.31 10.70
C ALA A 180 1.92 -7.52 10.30
N ASN A 181 1.14 -8.10 11.19
CA ASN A 181 -0.31 -8.12 11.12
C ASN A 181 -0.90 -8.07 12.54
N ALA A 182 -2.22 -8.24 12.67
CA ALA A 182 -2.89 -8.39 13.95
C ALA A 182 -4.04 -9.39 13.83
N ASP A 183 -4.28 -10.17 14.86
CA ASP A 183 -5.53 -10.88 15.04
C ASP A 183 -6.57 -9.87 15.50
N LEU A 184 -7.65 -9.71 14.74
CA LEU A 184 -8.76 -8.80 15.04
C LEU A 184 -9.88 -9.55 15.76
N PHE A 185 -10.50 -8.91 16.75
CA PHE A 185 -11.68 -9.47 17.42
C PHE A 185 -12.67 -8.36 17.78
N LEU A 186 -13.91 -8.54 17.33
CA LEU A 186 -15.04 -7.68 17.66
C LEU A 186 -15.90 -8.41 18.69
N ARG A 187 -16.20 -7.73 19.80
CA ARG A 187 -17.11 -8.23 20.82
C ARG A 187 -18.28 -7.29 21.02
N THR A 188 -19.50 -7.83 21.00
CA THR A 188 -20.72 -7.05 21.16
C THR A 188 -21.67 -7.74 22.13
N PRO A 189 -22.60 -7.00 22.76
CA PRO A 189 -23.70 -7.63 23.47
C PRO A 189 -24.46 -8.57 22.53
N ALA A 190 -25.01 -9.66 23.08
CA ALA A 190 -25.81 -10.60 22.30
C ALA A 190 -27.09 -9.96 21.70
N THR A 191 -27.49 -8.81 22.23
CA THR A 191 -28.66 -8.02 21.77
C THR A 191 -28.40 -7.11 20.63
N VAL A 192 -27.14 -7.06 20.09
CA VAL A 192 -26.85 -6.25 18.91
C VAL A 192 -27.77 -6.64 17.74
N ALA A 193 -28.29 -5.65 17.03
CA ALA A 193 -29.22 -5.90 15.94
C ALA A 193 -28.52 -6.70 14.81
N PRO A 194 -29.19 -7.70 14.22
CA PRO A 194 -28.63 -8.46 13.12
C PRO A 194 -28.46 -7.58 11.88
N GLY A 195 -27.41 -7.83 11.10
CA GLY A 195 -27.13 -7.12 9.85
C GLY A 195 -25.66 -7.17 9.45
N ASN A 196 -25.37 -6.53 8.35
CA ASN A 196 -24.00 -6.31 7.89
C ASN A 196 -23.51 -4.97 8.43
N TYR A 197 -22.36 -4.97 9.05
CA TYR A 197 -21.71 -3.78 9.60
C TYR A 197 -20.36 -3.58 8.95
N VAL A 198 -19.99 -2.33 8.70
CA VAL A 198 -18.73 -1.94 8.08
C VAL A 198 -18.07 -0.84 8.91
N ALA A 199 -16.79 -1.00 9.18
CA ALA A 199 -15.92 0.02 9.76
C ALA A 199 -14.70 0.22 8.89
N LYS A 200 -14.00 1.34 9.06
CA LYS A 200 -12.73 1.63 8.42
C LYS A 200 -11.62 1.61 9.47
N LEU A 201 -10.69 0.68 9.31
CA LEU A 201 -9.43 0.67 10.05
C LEU A 201 -8.40 1.48 9.26
N THR A 202 -7.85 2.51 9.87
CA THR A 202 -6.80 3.35 9.27
C THR A 202 -5.47 3.01 9.92
N LEU A 203 -4.46 2.74 9.10
CA LEU A 203 -3.08 2.54 9.53
C LEU A 203 -2.26 3.75 9.12
N SER A 204 -1.34 4.18 9.98
CA SER A 204 -0.47 5.33 9.76
C SER A 204 0.96 5.00 10.17
N LEU A 205 1.91 5.27 9.26
CA LEU A 205 3.35 5.14 9.51
C LEU A 205 3.92 6.49 9.89
N PHE A 206 4.71 6.51 10.94
CA PHE A 206 5.41 7.70 11.47
C PHE A 206 6.90 7.40 11.67
N GLU A 207 7.67 8.46 11.67
CA GLU A 207 9.07 8.53 12.07
C GLU A 207 9.29 9.59 13.13
#